data_ecb7d87309f7b70f4508ef6ccae05563
#
_entry.id   ecb7d87309f7b70f4508ef6ccae05563
#
_cell.length_a   1.000
_cell.length_b   1.000
_cell.length_c   1.000
_cell.angle_alpha   90.00
_cell.angle_beta   90.00
_cell.angle_gamma   90.00
#
_symmetry.space_group_name_H-M   'P 1'
#
loop_
_entity.id
_entity.type
_entity.pdbx_description
1 polymer ?
#
loop_
_entity_poly.entity_id
_entity_poly.type
_entity_poly.pdbx_seq_one_letter_code
_entity_poly.pdbx_strand_id
1 'polypeptide(L)'
;MKVQWESLNSATWDAAHTQACAPLQQDWAYGASMQMIGVNVLRAMVEDNGTPVALAQFILRRWGSVLSMALCSRGPVWLQALSAQDKAHVHARLRKSLPLKGLRMVLITPEEERSDSLGLSPWRRVMTGYATVMLDLKQSPQALRAGLDAKWRNRLVAAEASELKVHRMGSNPGQYRWLLDQEEAQRQQRGFAGLPLAFFDAYIPSRKQPGQTLLSLRADLGRDRVAAMMFLLHGRAATYQVGWSNEQGRQLNAHNLLLWQAMDELAQRGIQQLDLGGVNTARSAGIARFKIGTGGEVRQLAGTYL
;
A
#
# COMPACT_ATOMS: atom_id res chain seq x y z
N MET A 1 2.36 29.01 5.45
CA MET A 1 1.77 27.66 5.59
C MET A 1 1.19 27.47 6.99
N LYS A 2 -0.06 26.99 7.08
CA LYS A 2 -0.83 26.71 8.30
C LYS A 2 -1.15 25.21 8.35
N VAL A 3 -1.03 24.61 9.55
CA VAL A 3 -1.42 23.20 9.76
C VAL A 3 -2.71 23.17 10.57
N GLN A 4 -3.68 22.40 10.07
CA GLN A 4 -4.95 22.15 10.73
C GLN A 4 -5.04 20.67 11.09
N TRP A 5 -5.17 20.35 12.38
CA TRP A 5 -5.31 18.98 12.87
C TRP A 5 -6.76 18.61 13.04
N GLU A 6 -7.14 17.39 12.62
CA GLU A 6 -8.49 16.82 12.72
C GLU A 6 -9.60 17.74 12.15
N SER A 7 -9.27 18.55 11.14
CA SER A 7 -10.18 19.55 10.56
C SER A 7 -11.04 19.02 9.41
N LEU A 8 -10.65 17.89 8.79
CA LEU A 8 -11.36 17.30 7.68
C LEU A 8 -12.24 16.12 8.12
N ASN A 9 -13.35 15.94 7.41
CA ASN A 9 -14.12 14.70 7.46
C ASN A 9 -13.58 13.67 6.46
N SER A 10 -14.05 12.42 6.57
CA SER A 10 -13.61 11.33 5.70
C SER A 10 -13.89 11.58 4.21
N ALA A 11 -15.01 12.20 3.86
CA ALA A 11 -15.39 12.43 2.46
C ALA A 11 -14.42 13.40 1.77
N THR A 12 -14.07 14.51 2.43
CA THR A 12 -13.13 15.50 1.91
C THR A 12 -11.72 14.92 1.82
N TRP A 13 -11.30 14.15 2.83
CA TRP A 13 -10.01 13.46 2.81
C TRP A 13 -9.93 12.45 1.67
N ASP A 14 -10.95 11.56 1.54
CA ASP A 14 -10.98 10.53 0.51
C ASP A 14 -11.01 11.12 -0.90
N ALA A 15 -11.67 12.25 -1.11
CA ALA A 15 -11.65 12.94 -2.41
C ALA A 15 -10.23 13.40 -2.78
N ALA A 16 -9.52 14.06 -1.86
CA ALA A 16 -8.16 14.53 -2.09
C ALA A 16 -7.16 13.36 -2.22
N HIS A 17 -7.27 12.35 -1.36
CA HIS A 17 -6.48 11.11 -1.42
C HIS A 17 -6.65 10.40 -2.77
N THR A 18 -7.89 10.26 -3.24
CA THR A 18 -8.24 9.63 -4.52
C THR A 18 -7.66 10.42 -5.70
N GLN A 19 -7.77 11.75 -5.68
CA GLN A 19 -7.22 12.60 -6.74
C GLN A 19 -5.70 12.47 -6.84
N ALA A 20 -5.01 12.38 -5.70
CA ALA A 20 -3.56 12.23 -5.63
C ALA A 20 -3.06 10.80 -5.91
N CYS A 21 -3.93 9.81 -6.12
CA CYS A 21 -3.56 8.38 -6.16
C CYS A 21 -2.64 7.99 -4.99
N ALA A 22 -2.98 8.45 -3.79
CA ALA A 22 -2.12 8.37 -2.62
C ALA A 22 -1.99 6.92 -2.08
N PRO A 23 -0.93 6.59 -1.32
CA PRO A 23 -0.69 5.24 -0.82
C PRO A 23 -1.68 4.83 0.28
N LEU A 24 -1.82 3.51 0.46
CA LEU A 24 -2.72 2.89 1.43
C LEU A 24 -2.59 3.45 2.86
N GLN A 25 -1.36 3.71 3.32
CA GLN A 25 -1.08 4.20 4.68
C GLN A 25 -1.60 5.62 4.93
N GLN A 26 -1.95 6.35 3.87
CA GLN A 26 -2.55 7.69 3.94
C GLN A 26 -4.06 7.68 3.64
N ASP A 27 -4.67 6.51 3.37
CA ASP A 27 -6.11 6.36 3.22
C ASP A 27 -6.82 6.60 4.57
N TRP A 28 -7.94 7.33 4.57
CA TRP A 28 -8.76 7.54 5.78
C TRP A 28 -9.15 6.21 6.42
N ALA A 29 -9.64 5.27 5.61
CA ALA A 29 -10.08 3.97 6.09
C ALA A 29 -8.96 3.17 6.74
N TYR A 30 -7.70 3.30 6.25
CA TYR A 30 -6.55 2.70 6.90
C TYR A 30 -6.38 3.21 8.34
N GLY A 31 -6.38 4.52 8.52
CA GLY A 31 -6.26 5.11 9.87
C GLY A 31 -7.45 4.77 10.76
N ALA A 32 -8.67 4.81 10.24
CA ALA A 32 -9.87 4.43 10.97
C ALA A 32 -9.82 2.96 11.45
N SER A 33 -9.35 2.05 10.57
CA SER A 33 -9.16 0.64 10.92
C SER A 33 -8.07 0.45 11.97
N MET A 34 -6.99 1.23 11.91
CA MET A 34 -5.96 1.24 12.96
C MET A 34 -6.54 1.72 14.31
N GLN A 35 -7.42 2.74 14.29
CA GLN A 35 -8.11 3.21 15.51
C GLN A 35 -9.02 2.13 16.11
N MET A 36 -9.74 1.38 15.28
CA MET A 36 -10.61 0.29 15.75
C MET A 36 -9.84 -0.83 16.46
N ILE A 37 -8.56 -1.04 16.12
CA ILE A 37 -7.68 -2.01 16.80
C ILE A 37 -6.81 -1.39 17.89
N GLY A 38 -7.20 -0.20 18.39
CA GLY A 38 -6.56 0.45 19.54
C GLY A 38 -5.33 1.29 19.25
N VAL A 39 -5.04 1.59 17.98
CA VAL A 39 -3.93 2.45 17.61
C VAL A 39 -4.40 3.90 17.46
N ASN A 40 -3.72 4.84 18.11
CA ASN A 40 -4.05 6.25 17.98
C ASN A 40 -3.58 6.79 16.61
N VAL A 41 -4.42 7.62 15.99
CA VAL A 41 -4.16 8.24 14.69
C VAL A 41 -4.42 9.73 14.78
N LEU A 42 -3.58 10.54 14.15
CA LEU A 42 -3.79 11.97 13.93
C LEU A 42 -3.74 12.30 12.44
N ARG A 43 -4.60 13.21 12.02
CA ARG A 43 -4.68 13.69 10.63
C ARG A 43 -4.48 15.18 10.57
N ALA A 44 -3.66 15.62 9.62
CA ALA A 44 -3.37 17.02 9.37
C ALA A 44 -3.66 17.38 7.92
N MET A 45 -4.20 18.57 7.72
CA MET A 45 -4.20 19.27 6.45
C MET A 45 -3.24 20.46 6.55
N VAL A 46 -2.41 20.65 5.54
CA VAL A 46 -1.53 21.80 5.42
C VAL A 46 -2.04 22.71 4.31
N GLU A 47 -2.19 23.97 4.63
CA GLU A 47 -2.60 25.02 3.69
C GLU A 47 -1.48 26.03 3.49
N ASP A 48 -1.39 26.52 2.27
CA ASP A 48 -0.62 27.72 1.94
C ASP A 48 -1.55 28.78 1.36
N ASN A 49 -1.61 29.94 2.03
CA ASN A 49 -2.51 31.05 1.65
C ASN A 49 -3.97 30.61 1.41
N GLY A 50 -4.49 29.71 2.26
CA GLY A 50 -5.86 29.20 2.19
C GLY A 50 -6.08 28.06 1.19
N THR A 51 -5.03 27.65 0.46
CA THR A 51 -5.11 26.54 -0.50
C THR A 51 -4.51 25.28 0.13
N PRO A 52 -5.23 24.13 0.17
CA PRO A 52 -4.68 22.87 0.65
C PRO A 52 -3.52 22.40 -0.23
N VAL A 53 -2.36 22.12 0.39
CA VAL A 53 -1.13 21.71 -0.29
C VAL A 53 -0.69 20.31 0.07
N ALA A 54 -1.06 19.81 1.28
CA ALA A 54 -0.72 18.47 1.69
C ALA A 54 -1.71 17.90 2.72
N LEU A 55 -1.81 16.56 2.74
CA LEU A 55 -2.44 15.77 3.80
C LEU A 55 -1.40 14.89 4.48
N ALA A 56 -1.52 14.68 5.79
CA ALA A 56 -0.63 13.78 6.52
C ALA A 56 -1.37 13.01 7.60
N GLN A 57 -1.35 11.69 7.51
CA GLN A 57 -1.88 10.78 8.53
C GLN A 57 -0.72 10.20 9.34
N PHE A 58 -0.80 10.31 10.66
CA PHE A 58 0.20 9.81 11.60
C PHE A 58 -0.37 8.69 12.45
N ILE A 59 0.37 7.60 12.55
CA ILE A 59 0.16 6.55 13.54
C ILE A 59 0.96 6.89 14.80
N LEU A 60 0.30 6.84 15.96
CA LEU A 60 0.90 7.20 17.22
C LEU A 60 1.16 5.97 18.09
N ARG A 61 2.31 5.96 18.74
CA ARG A 61 2.62 5.04 19.83
C ARG A 61 3.05 5.83 21.05
N ARG A 62 2.61 5.41 22.23
CA ARG A 62 3.00 6.02 23.51
C ARG A 62 3.63 4.97 24.41
N TRP A 63 4.70 5.37 25.09
CA TRP A 63 5.34 4.59 26.13
C TRP A 63 5.25 5.36 27.45
N GLY A 64 4.32 4.92 28.31
CA GLY A 64 3.97 5.65 29.51
C GLY A 64 3.40 7.04 29.21
N SER A 65 3.59 7.98 30.13
CA SER A 65 3.15 9.38 30.00
C SER A 65 4.19 10.31 29.37
N VAL A 66 5.42 9.84 29.18
CA VAL A 66 6.59 10.71 28.87
C VAL A 66 6.97 10.69 27.41
N LEU A 67 6.98 9.52 26.77
CA LEU A 67 7.50 9.37 25.41
C LEU A 67 6.37 9.06 24.41
N SER A 68 6.31 9.84 23.36
CA SER A 68 5.38 9.61 22.23
C SER A 68 6.15 9.53 20.91
N MET A 69 5.76 8.59 20.06
CA MET A 69 6.24 8.49 18.68
C MET A 69 5.07 8.72 17.72
N ALA A 70 5.31 9.55 16.72
CA ALA A 70 4.39 9.75 15.59
C ALA A 70 5.08 9.34 14.29
N LEU A 71 4.47 8.44 13.55
CA LEU A 71 4.98 7.96 12.26
C LEU A 71 4.00 8.35 11.16
N CYS A 72 4.46 9.21 10.23
CA CYS A 72 3.81 9.46 8.95
C CYS A 72 4.41 8.49 7.92
N SER A 73 3.71 7.40 7.66
CA SER A 73 4.18 6.37 6.73
C SER A 73 3.69 6.67 5.31
N ARG A 74 4.61 6.70 4.34
CA ARG A 74 4.33 6.98 2.93
C ARG A 74 3.54 8.29 2.73
N GLY A 75 3.96 9.31 3.45
CA GLY A 75 3.35 10.64 3.43
C GLY A 75 4.37 11.72 3.81
N PRO A 76 3.97 12.99 3.74
CA PRO A 76 2.64 13.53 3.38
C PRO A 76 2.20 13.23 1.95
N VAL A 77 0.88 13.30 1.71
CA VAL A 77 0.30 13.29 0.38
C VAL A 77 0.36 14.73 -0.16
N TRP A 78 1.03 14.92 -1.28
CA TRP A 78 1.08 16.20 -1.96
C TRP A 78 -0.15 16.40 -2.84
N LEU A 79 -0.89 17.49 -2.62
CA LEU A 79 -2.11 17.80 -3.39
C LEU A 79 -1.83 18.64 -4.64
N GLN A 80 -0.61 19.17 -4.72
CA GLN A 80 -0.10 19.91 -5.88
C GLN A 80 1.42 19.76 -5.97
N ALA A 81 2.01 20.13 -7.10
CA ALA A 81 3.45 20.17 -7.26
C ALA A 81 4.05 21.25 -6.34
N LEU A 82 4.99 20.87 -5.49
CA LEU A 82 5.70 21.74 -4.57
C LEU A 82 7.20 21.70 -4.85
N SER A 83 7.88 22.84 -4.64
CA SER A 83 9.34 22.89 -4.64
C SER A 83 9.91 22.08 -3.47
N ALA A 84 11.17 21.64 -3.55
CA ALA A 84 11.84 20.96 -2.45
C ALA A 84 11.85 21.81 -1.17
N GLN A 85 11.96 23.14 -1.29
CA GLN A 85 11.92 24.05 -0.16
C GLN A 85 10.53 24.10 0.49
N ASP A 86 9.45 24.13 -0.31
CA ASP A 86 8.08 24.14 0.22
C ASP A 86 7.76 22.82 0.91
N LYS A 87 8.18 21.69 0.33
CA LYS A 87 8.07 20.37 0.98
C LYS A 87 8.80 20.36 2.33
N ALA A 88 10.02 20.91 2.41
CA ALA A 88 10.76 21.05 3.66
C ALA A 88 10.02 21.92 4.69
N HIS A 89 9.40 23.00 4.25
CA HIS A 89 8.55 23.84 5.11
C HIS A 89 7.34 23.09 5.65
N VAL A 90 6.64 22.30 4.80
CA VAL A 90 5.52 21.44 5.23
C VAL A 90 5.96 20.45 6.31
N HIS A 91 7.08 19.75 6.10
CA HIS A 91 7.62 18.79 7.08
C HIS A 91 7.96 19.48 8.40
N ALA A 92 8.62 20.63 8.36
CA ALA A 92 8.97 21.40 9.55
C ALA A 92 7.72 21.87 10.32
N ARG A 93 6.69 22.34 9.60
CA ARG A 93 5.41 22.77 10.20
C ARG A 93 4.65 21.62 10.84
N LEU A 94 4.55 20.47 10.17
CA LEU A 94 3.93 19.26 10.73
C LEU A 94 4.63 18.82 12.02
N ARG A 95 5.99 18.76 12.02
CA ARG A 95 6.77 18.42 13.20
C ARG A 95 6.55 19.40 14.36
N LYS A 96 6.58 20.71 14.08
CA LYS A 96 6.45 21.76 15.10
C LYS A 96 5.06 21.81 15.72
N SER A 97 4.01 21.65 14.92
CA SER A 97 2.61 21.82 15.34
C SER A 97 1.95 20.53 15.85
N LEU A 98 2.66 19.38 15.83
CA LEU A 98 2.11 18.10 16.25
C LEU A 98 1.54 18.18 17.68
N PRO A 99 0.24 17.89 17.92
CA PRO A 99 -0.43 18.11 19.20
C PRO A 99 -0.13 16.98 20.21
N LEU A 100 1.16 16.75 20.48
CA LEU A 100 1.64 15.79 21.47
C LEU A 100 2.41 16.50 22.57
N LYS A 101 2.18 16.08 23.81
CA LYS A 101 2.90 16.56 25.02
C LYS A 101 4.08 15.65 25.32
N GLY A 102 5.07 16.18 26.05
CA GLY A 102 6.25 15.44 26.50
C GLY A 102 7.32 15.26 25.41
N LEU A 103 8.22 14.31 25.63
CA LEU A 103 9.23 13.91 24.64
C LEU A 103 8.55 13.27 23.44
N ARG A 104 8.85 13.78 22.27
CA ARG A 104 8.24 13.30 21.03
C ARG A 104 9.28 12.97 19.98
N MET A 105 9.13 11.81 19.38
CA MET A 105 9.88 11.37 18.21
C MET A 105 8.94 11.41 17.01
N VAL A 106 9.27 12.21 16.01
CA VAL A 106 8.46 12.34 14.79
C VAL A 106 9.21 11.70 13.63
N LEU A 107 8.65 10.63 13.09
CA LEU A 107 9.22 9.91 11.98
C LEU A 107 8.37 10.16 10.74
N ILE A 108 9.03 10.42 9.62
CA ILE A 108 8.39 10.55 8.31
C ILE A 108 9.07 9.59 7.34
N THR A 109 8.26 8.78 6.66
CA THR A 109 8.69 7.96 5.53
C THR A 109 7.99 8.51 4.28
N PRO A 110 8.60 9.44 3.53
CA PRO A 110 7.94 10.08 2.41
C PRO A 110 7.70 9.11 1.25
N GLU A 111 6.61 9.35 0.52
CA GLU A 111 6.32 8.69 -0.77
C GLU A 111 7.09 9.40 -1.89
N GLU A 112 8.39 9.55 -1.70
CA GLU A 112 9.29 10.21 -2.64
C GLU A 112 10.43 9.27 -3.01
N GLU A 113 10.92 9.41 -4.21
CA GLU A 113 12.11 8.73 -4.64
C GLU A 113 13.34 9.28 -3.91
N ARG A 114 14.42 8.52 -3.91
CA ARG A 114 15.64 8.92 -3.21
C ARG A 114 16.20 10.26 -3.69
N SER A 115 16.00 10.60 -4.96
CA SER A 115 16.42 11.86 -5.56
C SER A 115 15.65 13.08 -5.03
N ASP A 116 14.40 12.88 -4.58
CA ASP A 116 13.50 13.96 -4.15
C ASP A 116 13.65 14.27 -2.66
N SER A 117 14.48 13.52 -1.95
CA SER A 117 14.68 13.65 -0.50
C SER A 117 15.42 14.93 -0.06
N LEU A 118 15.88 15.74 -0.98
CA LEU A 118 16.58 17.00 -0.72
C LEU A 118 15.69 18.01 0.05
N GLY A 119 14.37 17.95 -0.12
CA GLY A 119 13.43 18.76 0.65
C GLY A 119 13.31 18.40 2.13
N LEU A 120 13.96 17.33 2.59
CA LEU A 120 13.85 16.85 3.96
C LEU A 120 14.92 17.39 4.91
N SER A 121 15.77 18.28 4.46
CA SER A 121 16.72 19.02 5.33
C SER A 121 15.93 19.98 6.26
N PRO A 122 16.26 20.07 7.57
CA PRO A 122 17.38 19.46 8.30
C PRO A 122 17.08 18.06 8.92
N TRP A 123 16.19 17.30 8.35
CA TRP A 123 15.81 15.97 8.84
C TRP A 123 16.95 14.98 8.68
N ARG A 124 17.14 14.14 9.70
CA ARG A 124 18.17 13.10 9.67
C ARG A 124 17.56 11.77 9.20
N ARG A 125 18.10 11.19 8.13
CA ARG A 125 17.70 9.86 7.70
C ARG A 125 18.20 8.81 8.70
N VAL A 126 17.28 8.06 9.30
CA VAL A 126 17.55 7.02 10.31
C VAL A 126 17.38 5.60 9.76
N MET A 127 16.64 5.43 8.64
CA MET A 127 16.50 4.14 7.96
C MET A 127 16.56 4.36 6.44
N THR A 128 17.18 3.42 5.74
CA THR A 128 17.16 3.38 4.28
C THR A 128 15.74 3.07 3.77
N GLY A 129 15.37 3.66 2.62
CA GLY A 129 14.11 3.36 1.97
C GLY A 129 14.10 1.94 1.40
N TYR A 130 12.92 1.38 1.29
CA TYR A 130 12.73 0.15 0.52
C TYR A 130 12.36 0.48 -0.92
N ALA A 131 12.61 -0.46 -1.83
CA ALA A 131 12.11 -0.36 -3.19
C ALA A 131 10.73 -1.02 -3.27
N THR A 132 9.84 -0.44 -4.07
CA THR A 132 8.55 -1.04 -4.44
C THR A 132 8.41 -1.11 -5.96
N VAL A 133 7.46 -1.91 -6.46
CA VAL A 133 7.12 -1.96 -7.89
C VAL A 133 5.74 -1.36 -8.09
N MET A 134 5.66 -0.35 -8.94
CA MET A 134 4.41 0.35 -9.27
C MET A 134 4.00 0.03 -10.70
N LEU A 135 2.76 -0.41 -10.89
CA LEU A 135 2.15 -0.63 -12.19
C LEU A 135 1.19 0.50 -12.54
N ASP A 136 1.34 1.07 -13.73
CA ASP A 136 0.39 2.02 -14.30
C ASP A 136 -0.70 1.26 -15.06
N LEU A 137 -1.87 1.13 -14.44
CA LEU A 137 -3.03 0.42 -14.99
C LEU A 137 -3.87 1.29 -15.95
N LYS A 138 -3.46 2.53 -16.25
CA LYS A 138 -4.06 3.34 -17.32
C LYS A 138 -3.65 2.86 -18.72
N GLN A 139 -2.60 2.05 -18.79
CA GLN A 139 -2.13 1.45 -20.04
C GLN A 139 -3.14 0.41 -20.55
N SER A 140 -3.16 0.22 -21.87
CA SER A 140 -3.98 -0.85 -22.45
C SER A 140 -3.48 -2.25 -22.02
N PRO A 141 -4.36 -3.27 -22.00
CA PRO A 141 -3.94 -4.64 -21.69
C PRO A 141 -2.82 -5.14 -22.61
N GLN A 142 -2.83 -4.73 -23.89
CA GLN A 142 -1.80 -5.06 -24.87
C GLN A 142 -0.44 -4.44 -24.49
N ALA A 143 -0.44 -3.17 -24.07
CA ALA A 143 0.79 -2.48 -23.64
C ALA A 143 1.34 -3.12 -22.35
N LEU A 144 0.48 -3.40 -21.36
CA LEU A 144 0.86 -4.11 -20.14
C LEU A 144 1.46 -5.49 -20.45
N ARG A 145 0.84 -6.27 -21.38
CA ARG A 145 1.34 -7.59 -21.77
C ARG A 145 2.67 -7.51 -22.52
N ALA A 146 2.87 -6.50 -23.37
CA ALA A 146 4.13 -6.26 -24.07
C ALA A 146 5.26 -5.87 -23.10
N GLY A 147 4.96 -5.14 -22.03
CA GLY A 147 5.90 -4.74 -20.98
C GLY A 147 6.36 -5.87 -20.07
N LEU A 148 5.71 -7.03 -20.07
CA LEU A 148 6.11 -8.18 -19.25
C LEU A 148 7.50 -8.70 -19.64
N ASP A 149 8.34 -9.04 -18.65
CA ASP A 149 9.57 -9.80 -18.89
C ASP A 149 9.27 -11.10 -19.64
N ALA A 150 10.17 -11.52 -20.55
CA ALA A 150 9.97 -12.69 -21.40
C ALA A 150 9.68 -13.97 -20.58
N LYS A 151 10.41 -14.20 -19.48
CA LYS A 151 10.20 -15.37 -18.62
C LYS A 151 8.87 -15.29 -17.88
N TRP A 152 8.48 -14.07 -17.46
CA TRP A 152 7.20 -13.83 -16.80
C TRP A 152 6.04 -14.09 -17.75
N ARG A 153 6.12 -13.57 -18.98
CA ARG A 153 5.13 -13.77 -20.05
C ARG A 153 4.98 -15.25 -20.42
N ASN A 154 6.09 -15.99 -20.56
CA ASN A 154 6.04 -17.42 -20.84
C ASN A 154 5.36 -18.20 -19.73
N ARG A 155 5.58 -17.83 -18.46
CA ARG A 155 4.87 -18.42 -17.31
C ARG A 155 3.38 -18.10 -17.32
N LEU A 156 3.00 -16.89 -17.71
CA LEU A 156 1.59 -16.51 -17.87
C LEU A 156 0.93 -17.37 -18.96
N VAL A 157 1.56 -17.49 -20.13
CA VAL A 157 1.03 -18.33 -21.23
C VAL A 157 0.86 -19.79 -20.80
N ALA A 158 1.83 -20.33 -20.08
CA ALA A 158 1.74 -21.70 -19.54
C ALA A 158 0.59 -21.83 -18.52
N ALA A 159 0.37 -20.83 -17.68
CA ALA A 159 -0.72 -20.82 -16.70
C ALA A 159 -2.09 -20.66 -17.39
N GLU A 160 -2.18 -19.81 -18.41
CA GLU A 160 -3.41 -19.64 -19.23
C GLU A 160 -3.80 -20.93 -19.98
N ALA A 161 -2.81 -21.75 -20.39
CA ALA A 161 -3.03 -23.03 -21.06
C ALA A 161 -3.30 -24.21 -20.09
N SER A 162 -3.20 -23.97 -18.77
CA SER A 162 -3.39 -25.01 -17.75
C SER A 162 -4.87 -25.21 -17.40
N GLU A 163 -5.17 -26.22 -16.57
CA GLU A 163 -6.51 -26.47 -16.05
C GLU A 163 -6.91 -25.57 -14.87
N LEU A 164 -6.10 -24.56 -14.55
CA LEU A 164 -6.39 -23.61 -13.47
C LEU A 164 -7.67 -22.82 -13.76
N LYS A 165 -8.55 -22.79 -12.76
CA LYS A 165 -9.75 -21.93 -12.79
C LYS A 165 -9.61 -20.81 -11.77
N VAL A 166 -9.77 -19.58 -12.23
CA VAL A 166 -9.71 -18.41 -11.34
C VAL A 166 -11.12 -18.02 -10.92
N HIS A 167 -11.26 -17.81 -9.61
CA HIS A 167 -12.50 -17.38 -8.98
C HIS A 167 -12.29 -16.14 -8.17
N ARG A 168 -13.22 -15.20 -8.27
CA ARG A 168 -13.28 -14.06 -7.37
C ARG A 168 -13.84 -14.50 -6.02
N MET A 169 -13.14 -14.16 -4.95
CA MET A 169 -13.63 -14.29 -3.58
C MET A 169 -14.40 -13.01 -3.21
N GLY A 170 -15.46 -13.16 -2.44
CA GLY A 170 -16.24 -12.02 -1.94
C GLY A 170 -15.59 -11.38 -0.71
N SER A 171 -16.26 -10.35 -0.19
CA SER A 171 -15.85 -9.59 0.99
C SER A 171 -16.35 -10.15 2.33
N ASN A 172 -17.10 -11.24 2.31
CA ASN A 172 -17.49 -11.93 3.54
C ASN A 172 -16.27 -12.65 4.14
N PRO A 173 -15.98 -12.50 5.44
CA PRO A 173 -14.85 -13.15 6.10
C PRO A 173 -14.74 -14.65 5.85
N GLY A 174 -15.85 -15.38 5.79
CA GLY A 174 -15.86 -16.83 5.48
C GLY A 174 -15.26 -17.19 4.12
N GLN A 175 -15.17 -16.23 3.19
CA GLN A 175 -14.64 -16.46 1.85
C GLN A 175 -13.13 -16.21 1.75
N TYR A 176 -12.56 -15.28 2.53
CA TYR A 176 -11.14 -14.88 2.41
C TYR A 176 -10.29 -15.17 3.66
N ARG A 177 -10.88 -15.41 4.84
CA ARG A 177 -10.16 -15.57 6.12
C ARG A 177 -9.07 -16.64 6.02
N TRP A 178 -9.37 -17.77 5.41
CA TRP A 178 -8.42 -18.85 5.21
C TRP A 178 -7.11 -18.40 4.53
N LEU A 179 -7.21 -17.42 3.59
CA LEU A 179 -6.03 -16.86 2.92
C LEU A 179 -5.17 -16.06 3.89
N LEU A 180 -5.80 -15.26 4.76
CA LEU A 180 -5.10 -14.49 5.79
C LEU A 180 -4.44 -15.41 6.82
N ASP A 181 -5.12 -16.48 7.22
CA ASP A 181 -4.57 -17.49 8.18
C ASP A 181 -3.36 -18.19 7.56
N GLN A 182 -3.41 -18.57 6.27
CA GLN A 182 -2.28 -19.17 5.56
C GLN A 182 -1.10 -18.20 5.43
N GLU A 183 -1.36 -16.94 5.13
CA GLU A 183 -0.31 -15.92 5.05
C GLU A 183 0.31 -15.66 6.41
N GLU A 184 -0.49 -15.55 7.46
CA GLU A 184 0.01 -15.34 8.82
C GLU A 184 0.92 -16.50 9.26
N ALA A 185 0.52 -17.75 9.02
CA ALA A 185 1.34 -18.92 9.33
C ALA A 185 2.69 -18.90 8.58
N GLN A 186 2.68 -18.58 7.27
CA GLN A 186 3.91 -18.44 6.48
C GLN A 186 4.80 -17.29 6.97
N ARG A 187 4.20 -16.18 7.35
CA ARG A 187 4.90 -14.99 7.83
C ARG A 187 5.56 -15.23 9.19
N GLN A 188 4.86 -15.88 10.10
CA GLN A 188 5.41 -16.28 11.42
C GLN A 188 6.62 -17.20 11.26
N GLN A 189 6.54 -18.20 10.37
CA GLN A 189 7.68 -19.10 10.07
C GLN A 189 8.90 -18.34 9.53
N ARG A 190 8.70 -17.23 8.84
CA ARG A 190 9.76 -16.40 8.25
C ARG A 190 10.24 -15.25 9.14
N GLY A 191 9.63 -15.05 10.30
CA GLY A 191 9.98 -13.98 11.25
C GLY A 191 9.63 -12.57 10.77
N PHE A 192 8.57 -12.40 9.94
CA PHE A 192 8.14 -11.10 9.46
C PHE A 192 6.89 -10.61 10.22
N ALA A 193 6.88 -9.32 10.54
CA ALA A 193 5.68 -8.63 11.01
C ALA A 193 4.82 -8.19 9.81
N GLY A 194 3.49 -8.16 9.99
CA GLY A 194 2.53 -7.68 9.00
C GLY A 194 1.34 -7.03 9.68
N LEU A 195 0.33 -6.66 8.90
CA LEU A 195 -0.92 -6.17 9.45
C LEU A 195 -1.63 -7.30 10.21
N PRO A 196 -2.19 -7.01 11.41
CA PRO A 196 -2.92 -8.02 12.17
C PRO A 196 -4.25 -8.38 11.49
N LEU A 197 -4.77 -9.58 11.72
CA LEU A 197 -6.05 -10.03 11.14
C LEU A 197 -7.20 -9.06 11.44
N ALA A 198 -7.25 -8.51 12.66
CA ALA A 198 -8.26 -7.54 13.08
C ALA A 198 -8.25 -6.25 12.22
N PHE A 199 -7.13 -5.89 11.62
CA PHE A 199 -7.08 -4.77 10.66
C PHE A 199 -7.96 -5.05 9.43
N PHE A 200 -7.89 -6.26 8.87
CA PHE A 200 -8.68 -6.63 7.70
C PHE A 200 -10.19 -6.67 8.02
N ASP A 201 -10.53 -7.14 9.23
CA ASP A 201 -11.92 -7.15 9.72
C ASP A 201 -12.50 -5.73 9.83
N ALA A 202 -11.67 -4.74 10.12
CA ALA A 202 -12.06 -3.34 10.17
C ALA A 202 -12.02 -2.66 8.80
N TYR A 203 -10.98 -2.92 7.98
CA TYR A 203 -10.75 -2.22 6.72
C TYR A 203 -11.73 -2.64 5.61
N ILE A 204 -11.96 -3.95 5.46
CA ILE A 204 -12.77 -4.47 4.34
C ILE A 204 -14.21 -3.93 4.37
N PRO A 205 -14.92 -3.88 5.52
CA PRO A 205 -16.27 -3.29 5.59
C PRO A 205 -16.27 -1.76 5.73
N SER A 206 -15.14 -1.07 5.72
CA SER A 206 -15.03 0.37 6.01
C SER A 206 -15.76 1.28 5.02
N ARG A 207 -16.08 0.79 3.81
CA ARG A 207 -16.86 1.52 2.80
C ARG A 207 -18.19 0.85 2.53
N LYS A 208 -19.19 1.65 2.10
CA LYS A 208 -20.57 1.17 1.85
C LYS A 208 -20.63 0.01 0.86
N GLN A 209 -19.73 0.00 -0.11
CA GLN A 209 -19.61 -1.08 -1.10
C GLN A 209 -18.31 -1.84 -0.88
N PRO A 210 -18.36 -3.10 -0.42
CA PRO A 210 -17.15 -3.88 -0.13
C PRO A 210 -16.19 -4.04 -1.31
N GLY A 211 -16.71 -4.01 -2.55
CA GLY A 211 -15.89 -4.01 -3.76
C GLY A 211 -15.01 -2.77 -3.95
N GLN A 212 -15.22 -1.71 -3.13
CA GLN A 212 -14.38 -0.51 -3.13
C GLN A 212 -13.16 -0.64 -2.21
N THR A 213 -13.07 -1.69 -1.39
CA THR A 213 -11.96 -1.91 -0.45
C THR A 213 -11.13 -3.14 -0.78
N LEU A 214 -11.72 -4.11 -1.50
CA LEU A 214 -11.12 -5.43 -1.68
C LEU A 214 -11.29 -5.94 -3.12
N LEU A 215 -10.20 -6.44 -3.68
CA LEU A 215 -10.22 -7.48 -4.72
C LEU A 215 -9.46 -8.68 -4.19
N SER A 216 -10.08 -9.86 -4.23
CA SER A 216 -9.46 -11.10 -3.82
C SER A 216 -9.77 -12.19 -4.83
N LEU A 217 -8.72 -12.83 -5.36
CA LEU A 217 -8.82 -13.89 -6.37
C LEU A 217 -8.15 -15.16 -5.86
N ARG A 218 -8.71 -16.31 -6.22
CA ARG A 218 -8.12 -17.62 -6.00
C ARG A 218 -8.03 -18.42 -7.29
N ALA A 219 -7.02 -19.26 -7.39
CA ALA A 219 -6.89 -20.27 -8.44
C ALA A 219 -7.14 -21.66 -7.85
N ASP A 220 -8.00 -22.43 -8.50
CA ASP A 220 -8.33 -23.81 -8.15
C ASP A 220 -7.83 -24.75 -9.24
N LEU A 221 -7.33 -25.93 -8.85
CA LEU A 221 -7.05 -27.06 -9.72
C LEU A 221 -8.01 -28.20 -9.36
N GLY A 222 -9.00 -28.46 -10.21
CA GLY A 222 -10.11 -29.34 -9.86
C GLY A 222 -10.89 -28.79 -8.66
N ARG A 223 -10.83 -29.48 -7.52
CA ARG A 223 -11.48 -29.08 -6.26
C ARG A 223 -10.53 -28.38 -5.27
N ASP A 224 -9.24 -28.36 -5.56
CA ASP A 224 -8.23 -27.89 -4.63
C ASP A 224 -7.86 -26.43 -4.87
N ARG A 225 -7.84 -25.63 -3.81
CA ARG A 225 -7.30 -24.27 -3.85
C ARG A 225 -5.78 -24.35 -3.93
N VAL A 226 -5.19 -23.82 -4.99
CA VAL A 226 -3.73 -23.91 -5.20
C VAL A 226 -3.01 -22.58 -5.06
N ALA A 227 -3.70 -21.45 -5.23
CA ALA A 227 -3.15 -20.13 -5.00
C ALA A 227 -4.25 -19.10 -4.72
N ALA A 228 -3.88 -17.99 -4.08
CA ALA A 228 -4.76 -16.82 -3.95
C ALA A 228 -3.97 -15.53 -3.80
N MET A 229 -4.59 -14.42 -4.16
CA MET A 229 -4.09 -13.06 -4.00
C MET A 229 -5.17 -12.14 -3.47
N MET A 230 -4.75 -11.16 -2.65
CA MET A 230 -5.61 -10.13 -2.08
C MET A 230 -4.99 -8.76 -2.32
N PHE A 231 -5.82 -7.83 -2.78
CA PHE A 231 -5.49 -6.43 -3.04
C PHE A 231 -6.41 -5.54 -2.23
N LEU A 232 -5.84 -4.57 -1.52
CA LEU A 232 -6.60 -3.53 -0.84
C LEU A 232 -6.71 -2.32 -1.77
N LEU A 233 -7.94 -1.84 -1.96
CA LEU A 233 -8.26 -0.73 -2.84
C LEU A 233 -8.42 0.54 -2.00
N HIS A 234 -7.83 1.64 -2.45
CA HIS A 234 -7.86 2.94 -1.77
C HIS A 234 -7.90 4.08 -2.81
N GLY A 235 -9.06 4.63 -3.04
CA GLY A 235 -9.27 5.63 -4.09
C GLY A 235 -9.05 5.06 -5.49
N ARG A 236 -8.15 5.66 -6.26
CA ARG A 236 -7.73 5.20 -7.61
C ARG A 236 -6.49 4.32 -7.58
N ALA A 237 -6.04 3.90 -6.41
CA ALA A 237 -4.89 3.03 -6.25
C ALA A 237 -5.28 1.72 -5.56
N ALA A 238 -4.46 0.69 -5.74
CA ALA A 238 -4.56 -0.57 -5.04
C ALA A 238 -3.17 -1.02 -4.57
N THR A 239 -3.15 -1.80 -3.49
CA THR A 239 -1.93 -2.41 -2.95
C THR A 239 -2.07 -3.92 -2.90
N TYR A 240 -1.14 -4.65 -3.51
CA TYR A 240 -1.01 -6.10 -3.34
C TYR A 240 -0.59 -6.40 -1.91
N GLN A 241 -1.51 -6.96 -1.15
CA GLN A 241 -1.34 -7.11 0.30
C GLN A 241 -0.96 -8.52 0.70
N VAL A 242 -1.61 -9.54 0.13
CA VAL A 242 -1.46 -10.93 0.52
C VAL A 242 -1.38 -11.82 -0.72
N GLY A 243 -0.47 -12.80 -0.69
CA GLY A 243 -0.39 -13.86 -1.68
C GLY A 243 0.02 -15.18 -1.06
N TRP A 244 -0.70 -16.22 -1.42
CA TRP A 244 -0.41 -17.58 -0.98
C TRP A 244 -0.48 -18.54 -2.17
N SER A 245 0.42 -19.53 -2.21
CA SER A 245 0.34 -20.67 -3.13
C SER A 245 0.96 -21.91 -2.50
N ASN A 246 0.35 -23.05 -2.77
CA ASN A 246 0.96 -24.36 -2.49
C ASN A 246 1.97 -24.73 -3.59
N GLU A 247 2.50 -25.95 -3.53
CA GLU A 247 3.51 -26.40 -4.49
C GLU A 247 2.92 -26.54 -5.93
N GLN A 248 1.73 -27.10 -6.08
CA GLN A 248 1.05 -27.24 -7.37
C GLN A 248 0.79 -25.85 -8.00
N GLY A 249 0.30 -24.88 -7.21
CA GLY A 249 0.10 -23.51 -7.68
C GLY A 249 1.40 -22.85 -8.17
N ARG A 250 2.55 -23.15 -7.53
CA ARG A 250 3.85 -22.67 -7.99
C ARG A 250 4.29 -23.33 -9.29
N GLN A 251 4.13 -24.65 -9.41
CA GLN A 251 4.47 -25.41 -10.63
C GLN A 251 3.65 -24.95 -11.84
N LEU A 252 2.36 -24.65 -11.64
CA LEU A 252 1.44 -24.17 -12.68
C LEU A 252 1.48 -22.64 -12.87
N ASN A 253 2.40 -21.93 -12.23
CA ASN A 253 2.52 -20.48 -12.30
C ASN A 253 1.23 -19.71 -11.96
N ALA A 254 0.43 -20.21 -11.01
CA ALA A 254 -0.88 -19.68 -10.68
C ALA A 254 -0.86 -18.19 -10.27
N HIS A 255 0.23 -17.72 -9.61
CA HIS A 255 0.37 -16.31 -9.27
C HIS A 255 0.52 -15.39 -10.48
N ASN A 256 1.12 -15.86 -11.60
CA ASN A 256 1.19 -15.10 -12.83
C ASN A 256 -0.22 -14.90 -13.41
N LEU A 257 -1.04 -15.95 -13.44
CA LEU A 257 -2.41 -15.88 -13.90
C LEU A 257 -3.28 -14.97 -13.00
N LEU A 258 -3.18 -15.15 -11.67
CA LEU A 258 -3.95 -14.36 -10.71
C LEU A 258 -3.62 -12.88 -10.79
N LEU A 259 -2.32 -12.52 -10.85
CA LEU A 259 -1.93 -11.11 -10.95
C LEU A 259 -2.36 -10.50 -12.28
N TRP A 260 -2.23 -11.24 -13.39
CA TRP A 260 -2.68 -10.77 -14.70
C TRP A 260 -4.18 -10.46 -14.71
N GLN A 261 -5.00 -11.37 -14.22
CA GLN A 261 -6.45 -11.15 -14.11
C GLN A 261 -6.80 -10.04 -13.12
N ALA A 262 -6.04 -9.92 -12.01
CA ALA A 262 -6.23 -8.83 -11.08
C ALA A 262 -5.94 -7.46 -11.70
N MET A 263 -4.89 -7.34 -12.52
CA MET A 263 -4.57 -6.09 -13.22
C MET A 263 -5.72 -5.65 -14.14
N ASP A 264 -6.28 -6.58 -14.90
CA ASP A 264 -7.43 -6.30 -15.78
C ASP A 264 -8.68 -5.90 -14.97
N GLU A 265 -9.04 -6.67 -13.95
CA GLU A 265 -10.21 -6.35 -13.10
C GLU A 265 -10.05 -5.04 -12.32
N LEU A 266 -8.85 -4.73 -11.82
CA LEU A 266 -8.57 -3.46 -11.17
C LEU A 266 -8.70 -2.27 -12.14
N ALA A 267 -8.16 -2.40 -13.36
CA ALA A 267 -8.31 -1.38 -14.40
C ALA A 267 -9.78 -1.11 -14.75
N GLN A 268 -10.59 -2.18 -14.90
CA GLN A 268 -12.05 -2.07 -15.16
C GLN A 268 -12.78 -1.38 -14.01
N ARG A 269 -12.28 -1.45 -12.77
CA ARG A 269 -12.81 -0.73 -11.61
C ARG A 269 -12.33 0.73 -11.51
N GLY A 270 -11.54 1.21 -12.47
CA GLY A 270 -11.00 2.58 -12.48
C GLY A 270 -9.77 2.77 -11.62
N ILE A 271 -9.12 1.69 -11.15
CA ILE A 271 -7.82 1.76 -10.48
C ILE A 271 -6.75 2.13 -11.52
N GLN A 272 -5.98 3.14 -11.20
CA GLN A 272 -4.95 3.70 -12.08
C GLN A 272 -3.54 3.24 -11.72
N GLN A 273 -3.31 2.94 -10.44
CA GLN A 273 -2.00 2.49 -9.95
C GLN A 273 -2.14 1.25 -9.07
N LEU A 274 -1.25 0.28 -9.29
CA LEU A 274 -1.13 -0.90 -8.44
C LEU A 274 0.27 -0.97 -7.84
N ASP A 275 0.34 -0.84 -6.52
CA ASP A 275 1.55 -1.06 -5.75
C ASP A 275 1.71 -2.55 -5.42
N LEU A 276 2.73 -3.19 -5.98
CA LEU A 276 3.05 -4.59 -5.68
C LEU A 276 3.79 -4.77 -4.35
N GLY A 277 4.11 -3.65 -3.67
CA GLY A 277 4.79 -3.67 -2.39
C GLY A 277 6.29 -3.97 -2.50
N GLY A 278 6.93 -4.03 -1.35
CA GLY A 278 8.38 -4.08 -1.21
C GLY A 278 9.09 -5.16 -2.03
N VAL A 279 10.27 -4.81 -2.51
CA VAL A 279 11.20 -5.69 -3.23
C VAL A 279 12.44 -5.89 -2.38
N ASN A 280 12.73 -7.14 -2.02
CA ASN A 280 13.95 -7.50 -1.31
C ASN A 280 14.67 -8.62 -2.08
N THR A 281 15.73 -8.25 -2.79
CA THR A 281 16.50 -9.18 -3.63
C THR A 281 17.37 -10.12 -2.82
N ALA A 282 17.78 -9.73 -1.61
CA ALA A 282 18.64 -10.54 -0.76
C ALA A 282 17.87 -11.66 -0.02
N ARG A 283 16.70 -11.33 0.57
CA ARG A 283 15.93 -12.29 1.39
C ARG A 283 14.80 -12.98 0.65
N SER A 284 14.34 -12.42 -0.48
CA SER A 284 13.15 -12.88 -1.20
C SER A 284 13.31 -12.73 -2.71
N ALA A 285 14.43 -13.20 -3.26
CA ALA A 285 14.80 -13.04 -4.67
C ALA A 285 13.72 -13.57 -5.65
N GLY A 286 13.01 -14.64 -5.31
CA GLY A 286 11.90 -15.18 -6.12
C GLY A 286 10.71 -14.20 -6.21
N ILE A 287 10.32 -13.62 -5.07
CA ILE A 287 9.23 -12.62 -5.00
C ILE A 287 9.67 -11.33 -5.70
N ALA A 288 10.92 -10.90 -5.52
CA ALA A 288 11.45 -9.73 -6.20
C ALA A 288 11.40 -9.90 -7.73
N ARG A 289 11.89 -11.02 -8.26
CA ARG A 289 11.82 -11.35 -9.70
C ARG A 289 10.39 -11.42 -10.23
N PHE A 290 9.47 -11.97 -9.44
CA PHE A 290 8.06 -12.01 -9.79
C PHE A 290 7.47 -10.60 -9.95
N LYS A 291 7.73 -9.71 -9.00
CA LYS A 291 7.22 -8.33 -9.04
C LYS A 291 7.88 -7.50 -10.14
N ILE A 292 9.20 -7.53 -10.25
CA ILE A 292 9.95 -6.77 -11.27
C ILE A 292 9.59 -7.24 -12.68
N GLY A 293 9.42 -8.55 -12.88
CA GLY A 293 9.08 -9.13 -14.18
C GLY A 293 7.71 -8.72 -14.74
N THR A 294 6.87 -8.03 -13.96
CA THR A 294 5.62 -7.43 -14.46
C THR A 294 5.83 -6.23 -15.37
N GLY A 295 7.07 -5.73 -15.51
CA GLY A 295 7.37 -4.50 -16.25
C GLY A 295 6.98 -3.21 -15.52
N GLY A 296 6.57 -3.31 -14.27
CA GLY A 296 6.28 -2.14 -13.44
C GLY A 296 7.55 -1.35 -13.10
N GLU A 297 7.36 -0.07 -12.80
CA GLU A 297 8.42 0.84 -12.38
C GLU A 297 8.94 0.46 -10.99
N VAL A 298 10.24 0.26 -10.87
CA VAL A 298 10.89 0.05 -9.56
C VAL A 298 11.21 1.41 -8.96
N ARG A 299 10.46 1.80 -7.92
CA ARG A 299 10.68 3.06 -7.18
C ARG A 299 11.45 2.81 -5.90
N GLN A 300 12.57 3.51 -5.75
CA GLN A 300 13.36 3.50 -4.52
C GLN A 300 12.91 4.66 -3.63
N LEU A 301 12.21 4.36 -2.52
CA LEU A 301 11.78 5.40 -1.60
C LEU A 301 12.94 6.03 -0.83
N ALA A 302 12.78 7.29 -0.42
CA ALA A 302 13.83 8.09 0.22
C ALA A 302 14.31 7.53 1.56
N GLY A 303 13.45 6.85 2.31
CA GLY A 303 13.77 6.28 3.63
C GLY A 303 12.95 6.89 4.76
N THR A 304 13.34 6.60 6.01
CA THR A 304 12.69 7.16 7.20
C THR A 304 13.58 8.26 7.80
N TYR A 305 12.95 9.37 8.10
CA TYR A 305 13.60 10.58 8.62
C TYR A 305 13.05 10.93 10.01
N LEU A 306 13.95 11.43 10.88
CA LEU A 306 13.70 11.90 12.25
C LEU A 306 14.01 13.38 12.39
#